data_230df744b0e12c57f82c0dac764a37e1
#
_entry.id   230df744b0e12c57f82c0dac764a37e1
#
_cell.length_a   1.000
_cell.length_b   1.000
_cell.length_c   1.000
_cell.angle_alpha   90.00
_cell.angle_beta   90.00
_cell.angle_gamma   90.00
#
_symmetry.space_group_name_H-M   'P 1'
#
loop_
_entity.id
_entity.type
_entity.pdbx_description
1 polymer ?
#
loop_
_entity_poly.entity_id
_entity_poly.type
_entity_poly.pdbx_seq_one_letter_code
_entity_poly.pdbx_strand_id
1 'polypeptide(L)'
;MQTTLPIYTEETALTEIEGKKRQDQSIKRPRVYKKIQSYFSNMASGVISPILRLKINRSLCNFHCIHCCEEPYMSRDLKKKTGSIDPRHQMTIDDYAELSRQADEYGIYRFVLTGGEALLDKNLEELIVALDPMKHLIILDTNGWTFDEEKAKWFAALGGYKVQISLDSFVEEEHDSFRVKPGSYKRALRAVKAS
;
A
#
# COMPACT_ATOMS: atom_id res chain seq x y z
N MET A 1 -29.60 10.56 32.40
CA MET A 1 -29.90 10.47 30.96
C MET A 1 -28.69 9.97 30.27
N GLN A 2 -28.65 8.67 29.94
CA GLN A 2 -27.59 8.09 29.13
C GLN A 2 -27.89 8.41 27.67
N THR A 3 -27.08 9.27 27.08
CA THR A 3 -27.08 9.50 25.63
C THR A 3 -26.36 8.29 24.98
N THR A 4 -27.16 7.35 24.49
CA THR A 4 -26.68 6.31 23.57
C THR A 4 -26.29 7.01 22.28
N LEU A 5 -24.99 7.07 22.01
CA LEU A 5 -24.50 7.41 20.67
C LEU A 5 -25.10 6.42 19.67
N PRO A 6 -25.57 6.84 18.50
CA PRO A 6 -26.05 5.92 17.50
C PRO A 6 -24.91 4.98 17.13
N ILE A 7 -25.15 3.68 17.28
CA ILE A 7 -24.27 2.65 16.75
C ILE A 7 -24.33 2.84 15.24
N TYR A 8 -23.31 3.52 14.68
CA TYR A 8 -23.07 3.51 13.27
C TYR A 8 -22.74 2.07 12.90
N THR A 9 -23.72 1.34 12.37
CA THR A 9 -23.41 0.08 11.73
C THR A 9 -22.62 0.41 10.48
N GLU A 10 -21.39 -0.09 10.40
CA GLU A 10 -20.48 0.09 9.26
C GLU A 10 -21.16 -0.25 7.91
N GLU A 11 -22.23 -1.03 7.92
CA GLU A 11 -23.00 -1.41 6.74
C GLU A 11 -23.72 -0.24 6.04
N THR A 12 -24.24 0.74 6.75
CA THR A 12 -25.06 1.81 6.12
C THR A 12 -24.22 2.95 5.57
N ALA A 13 -23.09 3.31 6.18
CA ALA A 13 -22.18 4.31 5.64
C ALA A 13 -21.34 3.78 4.47
N LEU A 14 -21.01 2.49 4.49
CA LEU A 14 -20.27 1.83 3.41
C LEU A 14 -21.10 1.69 2.13
N THR A 15 -22.42 1.48 2.22
CA THR A 15 -23.26 1.21 1.03
C THR A 15 -23.45 2.42 0.12
N GLU A 16 -23.58 3.64 0.62
CA GLU A 16 -23.76 4.83 -0.23
C GLU A 16 -22.45 5.36 -0.83
N ILE A 17 -21.39 5.40 -0.04
CA ILE A 17 -20.07 5.84 -0.51
C ILE A 17 -19.45 4.79 -1.44
N GLU A 18 -19.61 3.52 -1.13
CA GLU A 18 -19.18 2.42 -1.98
C GLU A 18 -19.99 2.30 -3.26
N GLY A 19 -21.29 2.62 -3.25
CA GLY A 19 -22.14 2.58 -4.46
C GLY A 19 -21.65 3.54 -5.53
N LYS A 20 -21.37 4.80 -5.19
CA LYS A 20 -20.84 5.81 -6.12
C LYS A 20 -19.41 5.50 -6.58
N LYS A 21 -18.54 5.04 -5.67
CA LYS A 21 -17.15 4.65 -5.99
C LYS A 21 -17.10 3.36 -6.81
N ARG A 22 -17.98 2.39 -6.54
CA ARG A 22 -18.08 1.14 -7.33
C ARG A 22 -18.48 1.39 -8.77
N GLN A 23 -19.45 2.28 -8.99
CA GLN A 23 -19.90 2.62 -10.35
C GLN A 23 -18.79 3.29 -11.17
N ASP A 24 -18.02 4.20 -10.55
CA ASP A 24 -16.86 4.84 -11.20
C ASP A 24 -15.73 3.84 -11.50
N GLN A 25 -15.47 2.89 -10.62
CA GLN A 25 -14.43 1.86 -10.83
C GLN A 25 -14.84 0.83 -11.92
N SER A 26 -16.12 0.48 -12.03
CA SER A 26 -16.58 -0.42 -13.08
C SER A 26 -16.40 0.18 -14.49
N ILE A 27 -16.51 1.51 -14.59
CA ILE A 27 -16.28 2.26 -15.84
C ILE A 27 -14.79 2.42 -16.13
N LYS A 28 -14.01 2.85 -15.13
CA LYS A 28 -12.59 3.14 -15.30
C LYS A 28 -11.71 1.88 -15.38
N ARG A 29 -12.07 0.83 -14.66
CA ARG A 29 -11.28 -0.41 -14.52
C ARG A 29 -12.17 -1.66 -14.59
N PRO A 30 -12.79 -1.96 -15.73
CA PRO A 30 -13.78 -3.03 -15.85
C PRO A 30 -13.19 -4.42 -15.51
N ARG A 31 -11.91 -4.68 -15.84
CA ARG A 31 -11.25 -5.96 -15.49
C ARG A 31 -11.10 -6.13 -13.98
N VAL A 32 -10.70 -5.09 -13.27
CA VAL A 32 -10.58 -5.11 -11.80
C VAL A 32 -11.95 -5.36 -11.18
N TYR A 33 -12.97 -4.64 -11.62
CA TYR A 33 -14.34 -4.80 -11.11
C TYR A 33 -14.87 -6.21 -11.30
N LYS A 34 -14.65 -6.82 -12.48
CA LYS A 34 -15.02 -8.22 -12.75
C LYS A 34 -14.33 -9.20 -11.80
N LYS A 35 -13.03 -9.02 -11.52
CA LYS A 35 -12.30 -9.86 -10.56
C LYS A 35 -12.86 -9.73 -9.15
N ILE A 36 -13.18 -8.51 -8.70
CA ILE A 36 -13.79 -8.27 -7.39
C ILE A 36 -15.14 -8.98 -7.30
N GLN A 37 -16.00 -8.87 -8.31
CA GLN A 37 -17.28 -9.57 -8.32
C GLN A 37 -17.10 -11.09 -8.26
N SER A 38 -16.20 -11.64 -9.09
CA SER A 38 -15.89 -13.07 -9.11
C SER A 38 -15.37 -13.54 -7.73
N TYR A 39 -14.52 -12.77 -7.08
CA TYR A 39 -14.02 -13.09 -5.74
C TYR A 39 -15.15 -13.22 -4.73
N PHE A 40 -16.04 -12.22 -4.63
CA PHE A 40 -17.16 -12.26 -3.69
C PHE A 40 -18.16 -13.38 -4.00
N SER A 41 -18.40 -13.66 -5.27
CA SER A 41 -19.28 -14.77 -5.68
C SER A 41 -18.72 -16.15 -5.31
N ASN A 42 -17.39 -16.28 -5.27
CA ASN A 42 -16.71 -17.55 -5.02
C ASN A 42 -16.14 -17.67 -3.60
N MET A 43 -16.41 -16.71 -2.73
CA MET A 43 -15.84 -16.66 -1.37
C MET A 43 -16.16 -17.92 -0.53
N ALA A 44 -17.33 -18.53 -0.74
CA ALA A 44 -17.74 -19.77 -0.09
C ALA A 44 -16.96 -21.01 -0.58
N SER A 45 -16.22 -20.91 -1.67
CA SER A 45 -15.50 -22.04 -2.30
C SER A 45 -14.04 -22.15 -1.84
N GLY A 46 -13.62 -21.40 -0.82
CA GLY A 46 -12.25 -21.45 -0.30
C GLY A 46 -11.20 -20.80 -1.21
N VAL A 47 -11.55 -19.72 -1.87
CA VAL A 47 -10.70 -19.02 -2.84
C VAL A 47 -9.49 -18.36 -2.15
N ILE A 48 -8.34 -18.43 -2.83
CA ILE A 48 -7.06 -17.78 -2.49
C ILE A 48 -7.27 -16.26 -2.30
N SER A 49 -6.53 -15.67 -1.36
CA SER A 49 -6.54 -14.21 -1.17
C SER A 49 -6.24 -13.48 -2.47
N PRO A 50 -7.13 -12.59 -2.93
CA PRO A 50 -6.96 -11.89 -4.21
C PRO A 50 -6.02 -10.68 -4.11
N ILE A 51 -5.17 -10.66 -3.09
CA ILE A 51 -4.30 -9.54 -2.73
C ILE A 51 -2.87 -10.06 -2.62
N LEU A 52 -1.95 -9.43 -3.34
CA LEU A 52 -0.52 -9.61 -3.16
C LEU A 52 0.10 -8.38 -2.49
N ARG A 53 0.86 -8.62 -1.44
CA ARG A 53 1.67 -7.61 -0.78
C ARG A 53 3.11 -7.77 -1.23
N LEU A 54 3.65 -6.76 -1.90
CA LEU A 54 4.99 -6.74 -2.46
C LEU A 54 5.91 -5.91 -1.58
N LYS A 55 6.94 -6.54 -1.04
CA LYS A 55 8.02 -5.87 -0.31
C LYS A 55 9.09 -5.46 -1.30
N ILE A 56 8.86 -4.34 -1.98
CA ILE A 56 9.70 -3.86 -3.09
C ILE A 56 11.06 -3.34 -2.64
N ASN A 57 11.15 -2.88 -1.40
CA ASN A 57 12.34 -2.23 -0.87
C ASN A 57 12.57 -2.65 0.60
N ARG A 58 13.18 -3.84 0.80
CA ARG A 58 13.34 -4.43 2.15
C ARG A 58 14.43 -3.76 2.99
N SER A 59 15.41 -3.14 2.36
CA SER A 59 16.62 -2.66 3.03
C SER A 59 16.71 -1.16 3.17
N LEU A 60 15.75 -0.40 2.61
CA LEU A 60 15.79 1.05 2.61
C LEU A 60 14.56 1.64 3.29
N CYS A 61 14.78 2.23 4.46
CA CYS A 61 13.77 3.04 5.15
C CYS A 61 14.45 4.21 5.85
N ASN A 62 13.74 5.29 5.99
CA ASN A 62 14.19 6.49 6.71
C ASN A 62 13.73 6.53 8.16
N PHE A 63 13.10 5.44 8.66
CA PHE A 63 12.66 5.27 10.04
C PHE A 63 13.28 4.01 10.67
N HIS A 64 13.20 3.93 12.02
CA HIS A 64 13.66 2.80 12.84
C HIS A 64 12.59 2.41 13.86
N CYS A 65 11.36 2.17 13.38
CA CYS A 65 10.20 1.92 14.23
C CYS A 65 10.40 0.74 15.18
N ILE A 66 9.95 0.86 16.43
CA ILE A 66 10.11 -0.16 17.48
C ILE A 66 9.50 -1.51 17.06
N HIS A 67 8.37 -1.48 16.36
CA HIS A 67 7.61 -2.67 15.94
C HIS A 67 8.03 -3.22 14.56
N CYS A 68 9.08 -2.65 13.94
CA CYS A 68 9.42 -2.98 12.56
C CYS A 68 9.95 -4.41 12.44
N CYS A 69 9.23 -5.26 11.73
CA CYS A 69 9.67 -6.63 11.44
C CYS A 69 10.81 -6.69 10.41
N GLU A 70 11.09 -5.59 9.71
CA GLU A 70 12.18 -5.45 8.73
C GLU A 70 13.46 -4.84 9.33
N GLU A 71 13.43 -4.42 10.61
CA GLU A 71 14.57 -3.76 11.26
C GLU A 71 15.91 -4.52 11.12
N PRO A 72 15.96 -5.87 11.23
CA PRO A 72 17.21 -6.60 11.04
C PRO A 72 17.86 -6.37 9.67
N TYR A 73 17.06 -5.96 8.69
CA TYR A 73 17.53 -5.67 7.32
C TYR A 73 17.85 -4.18 7.10
N MET A 74 17.51 -3.31 8.06
CA MET A 74 17.66 -1.86 7.94
C MET A 74 18.83 -1.29 8.75
N SER A 75 19.44 -2.08 9.65
CA SER A 75 20.56 -1.60 10.45
C SER A 75 21.79 -1.37 9.58
N ARG A 76 22.49 -0.24 9.83
CA ARG A 76 23.73 0.10 9.12
C ARG A 76 24.81 -0.98 9.23
N ASP A 77 24.73 -1.82 10.24
CA ASP A 77 25.64 -2.96 10.45
C ASP A 77 25.35 -4.14 9.52
N LEU A 78 24.22 -4.14 8.85
CA LEU A 78 23.86 -5.20 7.91
C LEU A 78 24.74 -5.24 6.65
N LYS A 79 25.26 -4.08 6.21
CA LYS A 79 26.30 -4.07 5.17
C LYS A 79 27.52 -4.92 5.56
N LYS A 80 27.72 -5.11 6.86
CA LYS A 80 28.78 -5.99 7.41
C LYS A 80 28.36 -7.44 7.64
N LYS A 81 27.06 -7.70 7.88
CA LYS A 81 26.58 -9.02 8.33
C LYS A 81 25.94 -9.91 7.27
N THR A 82 25.31 -9.34 6.23
CA THR A 82 24.54 -10.15 5.27
C THR A 82 25.12 -10.15 3.85
N GLY A 83 26.21 -9.40 3.61
CA GLY A 83 26.57 -9.13 2.22
C GLY A 83 25.42 -8.38 1.50
N SER A 84 25.68 -7.69 0.44
CA SER A 84 24.62 -7.14 -0.42
C SER A 84 23.61 -8.27 -0.73
N ILE A 85 22.31 -7.98 -0.64
CA ILE A 85 21.30 -8.88 -1.21
C ILE A 85 21.81 -9.22 -2.61
N ASP A 86 22.02 -10.50 -2.86
CA ASP A 86 22.53 -10.95 -4.15
C ASP A 86 21.63 -10.37 -5.24
N PRO A 87 22.17 -9.56 -6.17
CA PRO A 87 21.35 -8.94 -7.23
C PRO A 87 20.51 -9.94 -8.01
N ARG A 88 20.96 -11.20 -8.06
CA ARG A 88 20.24 -12.32 -8.71
C ARG A 88 18.93 -12.68 -8.00
N HIS A 89 18.70 -12.21 -6.76
CA HIS A 89 17.48 -12.43 -6.00
C HIS A 89 16.58 -11.19 -5.93
N GLN A 90 16.91 -10.14 -6.67
CA GLN A 90 16.05 -8.97 -6.82
C GLN A 90 15.22 -9.12 -8.09
N MET A 91 13.92 -8.89 -7.98
CA MET A 91 13.03 -8.84 -9.14
C MET A 91 13.40 -7.64 -10.02
N THR A 92 13.47 -7.90 -11.30
CA THR A 92 13.60 -6.87 -12.33
C THR A 92 12.24 -6.27 -12.68
N ILE A 93 12.21 -5.19 -13.46
CA ILE A 93 10.93 -4.63 -13.95
C ILE A 93 10.18 -5.65 -14.82
N ASP A 94 10.89 -6.44 -15.62
CA ASP A 94 10.31 -7.51 -16.44
C ASP A 94 9.68 -8.61 -15.56
N ASP A 95 10.31 -8.96 -14.42
CA ASP A 95 9.73 -9.92 -13.46
C ASP A 95 8.42 -9.39 -12.85
N TYR A 96 8.33 -8.07 -12.57
CA TYR A 96 7.09 -7.46 -12.10
C TYR A 96 6.01 -7.45 -13.17
N ALA A 97 6.35 -7.22 -14.44
CA ALA A 97 5.42 -7.32 -15.55
C ALA A 97 4.88 -8.75 -15.72
N GLU A 98 5.75 -9.75 -15.62
CA GLU A 98 5.35 -11.16 -15.67
C GLU A 98 4.51 -11.56 -14.44
N LEU A 99 4.87 -11.08 -13.24
CA LEU A 99 4.04 -11.25 -12.05
C LEU A 99 2.64 -10.67 -12.23
N SER A 100 2.53 -9.47 -12.82
CA SER A 100 1.24 -8.84 -13.13
C SER A 100 0.41 -9.69 -14.08
N ARG A 101 1.05 -10.25 -15.13
CA ARG A 101 0.37 -11.13 -16.09
C ARG A 101 -0.19 -12.38 -15.40
N GLN A 102 0.63 -13.06 -14.61
CA GLN A 102 0.20 -14.25 -13.86
C GLN A 102 -0.89 -13.90 -12.83
N ALA A 103 -0.71 -12.81 -12.10
CA ALA A 103 -1.70 -12.34 -11.13
C ALA A 103 -3.06 -12.06 -11.78
N ASP A 104 -3.08 -11.52 -13.01
CA ASP A 104 -4.31 -11.31 -13.78
C ASP A 104 -5.01 -12.62 -14.10
N GLU A 105 -4.28 -13.65 -14.51
CA GLU A 105 -4.80 -14.99 -14.81
C GLU A 105 -5.39 -15.68 -13.57
N TYR A 106 -4.75 -15.52 -12.40
CA TYR A 106 -5.24 -16.05 -11.12
C TYR A 106 -6.36 -15.22 -10.48
N GLY A 107 -6.82 -14.13 -11.12
CA GLY A 107 -7.89 -13.30 -10.59
C GLY A 107 -7.47 -12.37 -9.44
N ILE A 108 -6.17 -12.20 -9.21
CA ILE A 108 -5.66 -11.24 -8.24
C ILE A 108 -5.97 -9.83 -8.76
N TYR A 109 -6.64 -9.04 -7.93
CA TYR A 109 -7.08 -7.70 -8.33
C TYR A 109 -6.33 -6.57 -7.61
N ARG A 110 -5.48 -6.88 -6.62
CA ARG A 110 -4.84 -5.86 -5.78
C ARG A 110 -3.38 -6.17 -5.51
N PHE A 111 -2.53 -5.18 -5.73
CA PHE A 111 -1.17 -5.14 -5.21
C PHE A 111 -1.04 -4.10 -4.11
N VAL A 112 -0.37 -4.45 -3.02
CA VAL A 112 0.00 -3.53 -1.95
C VAL A 112 1.53 -3.40 -1.98
N LEU A 113 2.02 -2.23 -2.35
CA LEU A 113 3.44 -1.92 -2.39
C LEU A 113 3.89 -1.48 -1.00
N THR A 114 4.81 -2.20 -0.43
CA THR A 114 5.35 -1.98 0.91
C THR A 114 6.84 -2.32 0.94
N GLY A 115 7.43 -2.45 2.11
CA GLY A 115 8.84 -2.81 2.28
C GLY A 115 9.42 -2.08 3.46
N GLY A 116 10.60 -1.47 3.31
CA GLY A 116 11.07 -0.46 4.22
C GLY A 116 10.22 0.81 4.07
N GLU A 117 10.61 1.71 3.18
CA GLU A 117 9.76 2.81 2.72
C GLU A 117 9.68 2.79 1.19
N ALA A 118 8.51 2.49 0.68
CA ALA A 118 8.30 2.29 -0.76
C ALA A 118 8.66 3.53 -1.60
N LEU A 119 8.39 4.74 -1.08
CA LEU A 119 8.70 6.00 -1.76
C LEU A 119 10.20 6.30 -1.90
N LEU A 120 11.07 5.52 -1.27
CA LEU A 120 12.52 5.63 -1.44
C LEU A 120 13.06 4.73 -2.55
N ASP A 121 12.21 3.90 -3.15
CA ASP A 121 12.60 3.08 -4.29
C ASP A 121 12.73 3.95 -5.54
N LYS A 122 13.88 3.86 -6.19
CA LYS A 122 14.19 4.68 -7.37
C LYS A 122 13.41 4.26 -8.62
N ASN A 123 13.02 2.99 -8.67
CA ASN A 123 12.33 2.39 -9.80
C ASN A 123 10.80 2.26 -9.52
N LEU A 124 10.29 2.94 -8.49
CA LEU A 124 8.88 2.80 -8.06
C LEU A 124 7.90 3.13 -9.18
N GLU A 125 8.20 4.13 -10.01
CA GLU A 125 7.35 4.53 -11.15
C GLU A 125 7.26 3.42 -12.19
N GLU A 126 8.41 2.92 -12.66
CA GLU A 126 8.48 1.84 -13.64
C GLU A 126 7.84 0.56 -13.10
N LEU A 127 8.02 0.28 -11.81
CA LEU A 127 7.39 -0.85 -11.14
C LEU A 127 5.86 -0.72 -11.12
N ILE A 128 5.32 0.45 -10.78
CA ILE A 128 3.87 0.70 -10.80
C ILE A 128 3.31 0.49 -12.21
N VAL A 129 4.00 1.01 -13.23
CA VAL A 129 3.60 0.84 -14.63
C VAL A 129 3.64 -0.63 -15.03
N ALA A 130 4.67 -1.38 -14.65
CA ALA A 130 4.82 -2.80 -14.95
C ALA A 130 3.71 -3.65 -14.29
N LEU A 131 3.23 -3.26 -13.12
CA LEU A 131 2.10 -3.93 -12.45
C LEU A 131 0.74 -3.68 -13.09
N ASP A 132 0.64 -2.87 -14.12
CA ASP A 132 -0.55 -2.55 -14.90
C ASP A 132 -1.75 -2.09 -14.03
N PRO A 133 -1.80 -0.79 -13.69
CA PRO A 133 -2.90 -0.22 -12.88
C PRO A 133 -4.29 -0.33 -13.53
N MET A 134 -4.38 -0.68 -14.80
CA MET A 134 -5.67 -0.95 -15.47
C MET A 134 -6.20 -2.35 -15.15
N LYS A 135 -5.31 -3.28 -14.80
CA LYS A 135 -5.66 -4.66 -14.42
C LYS A 135 -5.73 -4.88 -12.92
N HIS A 136 -5.05 -4.05 -12.13
CA HIS A 136 -4.91 -4.21 -10.69
C HIS A 136 -5.10 -2.88 -9.95
N LEU A 137 -5.64 -2.95 -8.72
CA LEU A 137 -5.63 -1.82 -7.79
C LEU A 137 -4.25 -1.74 -7.15
N ILE A 138 -3.53 -0.66 -7.38
CA ILE A 138 -2.24 -0.41 -6.77
C ILE A 138 -2.43 0.41 -5.50
N ILE A 139 -2.04 -0.17 -4.37
CA ILE A 139 -2.05 0.50 -3.06
C ILE A 139 -0.61 0.73 -2.63
N LEU A 140 -0.33 1.92 -2.13
CA LEU A 140 0.97 2.32 -1.62
C LEU A 140 0.92 2.45 -0.10
N ASP A 141 1.69 1.61 0.62
CA ASP A 141 1.93 1.75 2.05
C ASP A 141 3.14 2.66 2.26
N THR A 142 2.99 3.72 3.06
CA THR A 142 4.06 4.68 3.33
C THR A 142 4.03 5.20 4.77
N ASN A 143 5.19 5.55 5.31
CA ASN A 143 5.29 6.28 6.58
C ASN A 143 4.89 7.78 6.45
N GLY A 144 4.63 8.26 5.25
CA GLY A 144 4.15 9.61 4.97
C GLY A 144 5.20 10.71 5.03
N TRP A 145 6.47 10.40 5.33
CA TRP A 145 7.50 11.42 5.51
C TRP A 145 7.73 12.30 4.29
N THR A 146 7.78 11.68 3.11
CA THR A 146 8.01 12.35 1.82
C THR A 146 6.74 12.53 0.99
N PHE A 147 5.59 12.05 1.50
CA PHE A 147 4.33 12.14 0.77
C PHE A 147 3.67 13.51 0.96
N ASP A 148 3.34 14.16 -0.14
CA ASP A 148 2.69 15.46 -0.22
C ASP A 148 1.74 15.53 -1.44
N GLU A 149 1.15 16.68 -1.71
CA GLU A 149 0.22 16.87 -2.83
C GLU A 149 0.84 16.59 -4.21
N GLU A 150 2.12 16.88 -4.39
CA GLU A 150 2.84 16.57 -5.64
C GLU A 150 2.94 15.06 -5.83
N LYS A 151 3.33 14.34 -4.77
CA LYS A 151 3.37 12.87 -4.76
C LYS A 151 2.00 12.24 -4.91
N ALA A 152 0.95 12.85 -4.34
CA ALA A 152 -0.42 12.39 -4.53
C ALA A 152 -0.86 12.50 -6.00
N LYS A 153 -0.60 13.65 -6.64
CA LYS A 153 -0.87 13.87 -8.07
C LYS A 153 -0.07 12.90 -8.95
N TRP A 154 1.22 12.74 -8.67
CA TRP A 154 2.08 11.79 -9.38
C TRP A 154 1.54 10.36 -9.28
N PHE A 155 1.22 9.88 -8.08
CA PHE A 155 0.71 8.53 -7.88
C PHE A 155 -0.65 8.32 -8.57
N ALA A 156 -1.53 9.32 -8.51
CA ALA A 156 -2.80 9.29 -9.22
C ALA A 156 -2.62 9.25 -10.76
N ALA A 157 -1.68 10.03 -11.30
CA ALA A 157 -1.37 10.04 -12.73
C ALA A 157 -0.86 8.69 -13.24
N LEU A 158 -0.12 7.94 -12.42
CA LEU A 158 0.30 6.57 -12.70
C LEU A 158 -0.84 5.54 -12.59
N GLY A 159 -2.04 5.95 -12.20
CA GLY A 159 -3.16 5.06 -11.98
C GLY A 159 -3.16 4.41 -10.58
N GLY A 160 -2.45 4.97 -9.63
CA GLY A 160 -2.52 4.56 -8.22
C GLY A 160 -3.96 4.62 -7.70
N TYR A 161 -4.31 3.68 -6.85
CA TYR A 161 -5.69 3.56 -6.36
C TYR A 161 -5.87 4.16 -4.97
N LYS A 162 -4.94 3.87 -4.07
CA LYS A 162 -5.04 4.27 -2.66
C LYS A 162 -3.65 4.41 -2.03
N VAL A 163 -3.50 5.40 -1.17
CA VAL A 163 -2.34 5.50 -0.28
C VAL A 163 -2.77 5.13 1.14
N GLN A 164 -1.98 4.31 1.83
CA GLN A 164 -2.13 3.96 3.24
C GLN A 164 -1.00 4.60 4.01
N ILE A 165 -1.34 5.56 4.87
CA ILE A 165 -0.37 6.30 5.66
C ILE A 165 -0.32 5.69 7.06
N SER A 166 0.90 5.40 7.50
CA SER A 166 1.14 4.84 8.83
C SER A 166 0.89 5.90 9.91
N LEU A 167 -0.11 5.66 10.75
CA LEU A 167 -0.44 6.49 11.91
C LEU A 167 -0.80 5.58 13.08
N ASP A 168 0.01 5.57 14.15
CA ASP A 168 -0.13 4.63 15.26
C ASP A 168 -0.81 5.23 16.50
N SER A 169 -0.72 6.54 16.70
CA SER A 169 -1.36 7.25 17.79
C SER A 169 -1.87 8.61 17.31
N PHE A 170 -2.90 9.12 17.98
CA PHE A 170 -3.36 10.52 17.86
C PHE A 170 -2.56 11.48 18.75
N VAL A 171 -1.66 10.98 19.58
CA VAL A 171 -0.73 11.75 20.42
C VAL A 171 0.63 11.82 19.72
N GLU A 172 1.13 13.03 19.48
CA GLU A 172 2.37 13.28 18.74
C GLU A 172 3.56 12.54 19.34
N GLU A 173 3.76 12.67 20.66
CA GLU A 173 4.89 12.09 21.38
C GLU A 173 4.90 10.56 21.34
N GLU A 174 3.71 9.94 21.41
CA GLU A 174 3.57 8.50 21.33
C GLU A 174 3.92 8.00 19.92
N HIS A 175 3.34 8.64 18.90
CA HIS A 175 3.61 8.29 17.51
C HIS A 175 5.10 8.44 17.18
N ASP A 176 5.69 9.59 17.49
CA ASP A 176 7.11 9.88 17.20
C ASP A 176 8.05 8.93 17.93
N SER A 177 7.74 8.60 19.20
CA SER A 177 8.49 7.62 19.98
C SER A 177 8.40 6.22 19.39
N PHE A 178 7.20 5.78 18.99
CA PHE A 178 6.97 4.46 18.41
C PHE A 178 7.64 4.30 17.05
N ARG A 179 7.67 5.38 16.25
CA ARG A 179 8.35 5.45 14.96
C ARG A 179 9.86 5.74 15.08
N VAL A 180 10.34 6.08 16.29
CA VAL A 180 11.72 6.50 16.54
C VAL A 180 12.14 7.62 15.57
N LYS A 181 11.22 8.58 15.37
CA LYS A 181 11.40 9.64 14.37
C LYS A 181 10.67 10.92 14.77
N PRO A 182 11.35 11.87 15.44
CA PRO A 182 10.74 13.16 15.78
C PRO A 182 10.13 13.87 14.57
N GLY A 183 8.91 14.36 14.70
CA GLY A 183 8.15 15.05 13.66
C GLY A 183 7.43 14.13 12.67
N SER A 184 7.49 12.80 12.88
CA SER A 184 6.80 11.83 12.01
C SER A 184 5.29 11.99 12.07
N TYR A 185 4.72 12.32 13.23
CA TYR A 185 3.29 12.59 13.39
C TYR A 185 2.80 13.72 12.48
N LYS A 186 3.48 14.87 12.53
CA LYS A 186 3.13 16.03 11.69
C LYS A 186 3.24 15.71 10.20
N ARG A 187 4.26 14.91 9.83
CA ARG A 187 4.44 14.47 8.44
C ARG A 187 3.33 13.51 8.01
N ALA A 188 2.94 12.55 8.85
CA ALA A 188 1.85 11.64 8.57
C ALA A 188 0.51 12.40 8.41
N LEU A 189 0.20 13.35 9.30
CA LEU A 189 -1.01 14.18 9.16
C LEU A 189 -1.00 15.04 7.89
N ARG A 190 0.16 15.59 7.50
CA ARG A 190 0.29 16.30 6.22
C ARG A 190 0.01 15.36 5.05
N ALA A 191 0.56 14.16 5.10
CA ALA A 191 0.37 13.15 4.06
C ALA A 191 -1.10 12.72 3.95
N VAL A 192 -1.80 12.55 5.08
CA VAL A 192 -3.24 12.27 5.09
C VAL A 192 -4.07 13.39 4.43
N LYS A 193 -3.69 14.65 4.65
CA LYS A 193 -4.39 15.78 4.02
C LYS A 193 -4.12 15.90 2.52
N ALA A 194 -3.00 15.38 2.06
CA ALA A 194 -2.59 15.40 0.65
C ALA A 194 -3.16 14.24 -0.18
N SER A 195 -3.62 13.14 0.49
CA SER A 195 -4.06 11.88 -0.15
C SER A 195 -5.54 11.85 -0.61
#